data_9ed3e28975a9ac5536fbe256bc983e8a
#
_entry.id   9ed3e28975a9ac5536fbe256bc983e8a
#
_cell.length_a   1.000
_cell.length_b   1.000
_cell.length_c   1.000
_cell.angle_alpha   90.00
_cell.angle_beta   90.00
_cell.angle_gamma   90.00
#
_symmetry.space_group_name_H-M   'P 1'
#
loop_
_entity.id
_entity.type
_entity.pdbx_description
1 polymer ?
#
loop_
_entity_poly.entity_id
_entity_poly.type
_entity_poly.pdbx_seq_one_letter_code
_entity_poly.pdbx_strand_id
1 'polypeptide(L)'
;DEVSRAAGFGGRIRMRRWPMDCDRVVIAAGRSGAVPSYFDSAIGGLGASPISSLGAGHAKVVVGEPVIVDIVHLHRGYVSDCTRMFCAGRLDEESVSKLNDMAEIRDSVVASLGRGEYCSEAWRIGSAMAEEMGYSKHLMGMPPEQAVFLGHSVGLELDETPVIADRFDRELPIGGTMAIEPKVIYDSGAIGTEDTFARTSDGMECLTMGDSWGLLTEWDA
;
A
#
# COMPACT_ATOMS: atom_id res chain seq x y z
N ASP A 1 0.88 -15.93 -8.81
CA ASP A 1 1.33 -16.00 -10.20
C ASP A 1 0.34 -16.71 -11.11
N GLU A 2 0.04 -17.96 -10.84
CA GLU A 2 -0.83 -18.78 -11.69
C GLU A 2 -2.23 -18.17 -11.88
N VAL A 3 -2.88 -17.79 -10.78
CA VAL A 3 -4.22 -17.16 -10.82
C VAL A 3 -4.20 -15.84 -11.59
N SER A 4 -3.19 -15.00 -11.35
CA SER A 4 -3.03 -13.71 -12.02
C SER A 4 -2.82 -13.87 -13.53
N ARG A 5 -1.98 -14.83 -13.94
CA ARG A 5 -1.76 -15.16 -15.36
C ARG A 5 -2.99 -15.77 -16.02
N ALA A 6 -3.72 -16.64 -15.30
CA ALA A 6 -4.97 -17.19 -15.78
C ALA A 6 -6.05 -16.11 -15.99
N ALA A 7 -6.01 -15.05 -15.18
CA ALA A 7 -6.86 -13.87 -15.31
C ALA A 7 -6.39 -12.89 -16.42
N GLY A 8 -5.31 -13.22 -17.15
CA GLY A 8 -4.84 -12.42 -18.29
C GLY A 8 -3.71 -11.45 -17.97
N PHE A 9 -3.05 -11.56 -16.81
CA PHE A 9 -1.84 -10.78 -16.54
C PHE A 9 -0.69 -11.24 -17.45
N GLY A 10 -0.24 -10.37 -18.33
CA GLY A 10 0.69 -10.71 -19.40
C GLY A 10 2.15 -10.31 -19.18
N GLY A 11 2.53 -9.67 -18.06
CA GLY A 11 3.90 -9.21 -17.99
C GLY A 11 4.24 -8.37 -16.76
N ARG A 12 5.13 -7.41 -16.95
CA ARG A 12 5.58 -6.44 -15.96
C ARG A 12 4.61 -5.29 -15.83
N ILE A 13 4.66 -4.61 -14.71
CA ILE A 13 3.88 -3.42 -14.43
C ILE A 13 4.75 -2.21 -14.69
N ARG A 14 4.27 -1.33 -15.55
CA ARG A 14 4.96 -0.12 -15.92
C ARG A 14 4.84 0.93 -14.82
N MET A 15 5.96 1.57 -14.51
CA MET A 15 6.03 2.74 -13.65
C MET A 15 6.13 4.02 -14.47
N ARG A 16 5.71 5.15 -13.90
CA ARG A 16 5.80 6.49 -14.52
C ARG A 16 7.22 6.83 -14.96
N ARG A 17 8.23 6.42 -14.20
CA ARG A 17 9.63 6.67 -14.55
C ARG A 17 10.14 5.61 -15.53
N TRP A 18 10.12 5.96 -16.80
CA TRP A 18 10.70 5.11 -17.85
C TRP A 18 12.24 4.96 -17.70
N PRO A 19 12.84 3.80 -17.85
CA PRO A 19 12.26 2.50 -18.22
C PRO A 19 11.96 1.57 -17.02
N MET A 20 11.58 2.11 -15.88
CA MET A 20 11.32 1.29 -14.69
C MET A 20 10.04 0.46 -14.85
N ASP A 21 10.16 -0.80 -14.48
CA ASP A 21 9.05 -1.71 -14.27
C ASP A 21 9.16 -2.28 -12.86
N CYS A 22 8.05 -2.66 -12.24
CA CYS A 22 8.04 -3.36 -10.98
C CYS A 22 7.40 -4.74 -11.08
N ASP A 23 7.65 -5.56 -10.08
CA ASP A 23 6.95 -6.82 -9.89
C ASP A 23 5.54 -6.53 -9.33
N ARG A 24 4.60 -7.43 -9.63
CA ARG A 24 3.18 -7.28 -9.31
C ARG A 24 2.81 -7.59 -7.87
N VAL A 25 3.69 -8.21 -7.10
CA VAL A 25 3.40 -8.63 -5.72
C VAL A 25 4.63 -8.44 -4.87
N VAL A 26 4.49 -7.69 -3.81
CA VAL A 26 5.44 -7.62 -2.71
C VAL A 26 4.86 -8.39 -1.55
N ILE A 27 5.46 -9.51 -1.19
CA ILE A 27 5.10 -10.30 0.00
C ILE A 27 6.24 -10.20 0.98
N ALA A 28 5.98 -9.69 2.17
CA ALA A 28 6.98 -9.57 3.21
C ALA A 28 6.42 -10.06 4.55
N ALA A 29 7.12 -11.02 5.16
CA ALA A 29 6.75 -11.61 6.44
C ALA A 29 7.72 -11.16 7.53
N GLY A 30 7.17 -10.76 8.70
CA GLY A 30 7.95 -10.34 9.85
C GLY A 30 8.99 -9.28 9.47
N ARG A 31 10.22 -9.46 9.93
CA ARG A 31 11.34 -8.52 9.67
C ARG A 31 11.63 -8.21 8.19
N SER A 32 11.18 -9.04 7.27
CA SER A 32 11.31 -8.73 5.84
C SER A 32 10.49 -7.49 5.45
N GLY A 33 9.37 -7.23 6.13
CA GLY A 33 8.57 -6.03 5.91
C GLY A 33 9.24 -4.72 6.36
N ALA A 34 10.31 -4.81 7.17
CA ALA A 34 11.09 -3.65 7.60
C ALA A 34 12.20 -3.24 6.60
N VAL A 35 12.43 -4.03 5.57
CA VAL A 35 13.46 -3.75 4.57
C VAL A 35 12.93 -2.74 3.55
N PRO A 36 13.60 -1.57 3.39
CA PRO A 36 13.16 -0.56 2.44
C PRO A 36 13.29 -1.04 0.99
N SER A 37 12.47 -0.48 0.14
CA SER A 37 12.52 -0.70 -1.30
C SER A 37 13.67 0.09 -1.96
N TYR A 38 14.06 -0.29 -3.16
CA TYR A 38 14.98 0.49 -4.01
C TYR A 38 14.28 1.57 -4.83
N PHE A 39 12.98 1.69 -4.71
CA PHE A 39 12.15 2.74 -5.30
C PHE A 39 11.21 3.30 -4.22
N ASP A 40 10.45 4.34 -4.54
CA ASP A 40 9.53 4.99 -3.61
C ASP A 40 8.35 4.05 -3.26
N SER A 41 8.52 3.27 -2.20
CA SER A 41 7.51 2.40 -1.61
C SER A 41 7.81 2.23 -0.13
N ALA A 42 6.76 2.07 0.68
CA ALA A 42 6.89 1.88 2.12
C ALA A 42 7.58 0.56 2.48
N ILE A 43 7.45 -0.46 1.65
CA ILE A 43 8.00 -1.80 1.87
C ILE A 43 8.78 -2.30 0.65
N GLY A 44 9.86 -3.03 0.89
CA GLY A 44 10.67 -3.67 -0.15
C GLY A 44 10.71 -5.18 0.00
N GLY A 45 11.07 -5.65 1.18
CA GLY A 45 11.32 -7.06 1.42
C GLY A 45 12.78 -7.46 1.13
N LEU A 46 13.16 -8.65 1.59
CA LEU A 46 14.52 -9.17 1.42
C LEU A 46 14.79 -9.67 0.00
N GLY A 47 13.73 -10.08 -0.72
CA GLY A 47 13.89 -10.71 -2.03
C GLY A 47 14.55 -12.08 -1.98
N ALA A 48 14.58 -12.76 -3.12
CA ALA A 48 15.17 -14.09 -3.26
C ALA A 48 16.71 -14.05 -3.47
N SER A 49 17.25 -12.92 -3.90
CA SER A 49 18.69 -12.74 -4.15
C SER A 49 19.03 -11.25 -4.32
N PRO A 50 20.31 -10.86 -4.31
CA PRO A 50 20.71 -9.46 -4.59
C PRO A 50 20.26 -8.91 -5.94
N ILE A 51 19.99 -9.77 -6.91
CA ILE A 51 19.49 -9.39 -8.24
C ILE A 51 17.95 -9.29 -8.24
N SER A 52 17.28 -10.01 -7.32
CA SER A 52 15.84 -9.98 -7.11
C SER A 52 15.58 -9.59 -5.64
N SER A 53 15.82 -8.32 -5.33
CA SER A 53 15.85 -7.77 -3.98
C SER A 53 14.51 -7.16 -3.55
N LEU A 54 13.39 -7.67 -4.08
CA LEU A 54 12.06 -7.19 -3.76
C LEU A 54 11.16 -8.36 -3.35
N GLY A 55 10.29 -8.13 -2.37
CA GLY A 55 9.28 -9.09 -1.94
C GLY A 55 9.84 -10.25 -1.13
N ALA A 56 9.25 -11.42 -1.34
CA ALA A 56 9.54 -12.63 -0.55
C ALA A 56 10.97 -13.13 -0.73
N GLY A 57 11.60 -13.45 0.39
CA GLY A 57 12.88 -14.16 0.46
C GLY A 57 12.71 -15.64 0.72
N HIS A 58 13.74 -16.27 1.32
CA HIS A 58 13.73 -17.68 1.69
C HIS A 58 13.29 -17.94 3.13
N ALA A 59 12.96 -16.89 3.89
CA ALA A 59 12.48 -17.03 5.26
C ALA A 59 11.09 -17.71 5.26
N LYS A 60 10.87 -18.55 6.27
CA LYS A 60 9.55 -19.15 6.50
C LYS A 60 8.67 -18.16 7.25
N VAL A 61 7.38 -18.19 6.97
CA VAL A 61 6.37 -17.51 7.78
C VAL A 61 6.40 -18.10 9.18
N VAL A 62 6.40 -17.24 10.19
CA VAL A 62 6.37 -17.61 11.61
C VAL A 62 4.99 -17.32 12.16
N VAL A 63 4.51 -18.22 13.02
CA VAL A 63 3.19 -18.07 13.67
C VAL A 63 3.17 -16.81 14.53
N GLY A 64 2.15 -15.98 14.36
CA GLY A 64 1.98 -14.73 15.09
C GLY A 64 2.71 -13.52 14.48
N GLU A 65 3.53 -13.71 13.43
CA GLU A 65 4.15 -12.59 12.73
C GLU A 65 3.26 -12.02 11.62
N PRO A 66 3.28 -10.69 11.40
CA PRO A 66 2.54 -10.06 10.31
C PRO A 66 3.13 -10.48 8.96
N VAL A 67 2.25 -10.77 8.02
CA VAL A 67 2.58 -10.95 6.60
C VAL A 67 1.82 -9.90 5.81
N ILE A 68 2.53 -8.97 5.21
CA ILE A 68 1.95 -7.98 4.31
C ILE A 68 2.03 -8.47 2.87
N VAL A 69 0.93 -8.35 2.15
CA VAL A 69 0.80 -8.76 0.76
C VAL A 69 0.28 -7.56 -0.02
N ASP A 70 1.16 -6.98 -0.80
CA ASP A 70 0.91 -5.83 -1.66
C ASP A 70 0.83 -6.32 -3.11
N ILE A 71 -0.34 -6.19 -3.71
CA ILE A 71 -0.69 -6.79 -4.99
C ILE A 71 -1.01 -5.71 -6.01
N VAL A 72 -0.15 -5.61 -6.99
CA VAL A 72 -0.43 -4.82 -8.19
C VAL A 72 -0.92 -5.75 -9.30
N HIS A 73 -2.10 -5.49 -9.84
CA HIS A 73 -2.66 -6.28 -10.93
C HIS A 73 -2.93 -5.42 -12.16
N LEU A 74 -2.65 -5.97 -13.33
CA LEU A 74 -2.91 -5.34 -14.62
C LEU A 74 -4.01 -6.10 -15.36
N HIS A 75 -5.13 -5.43 -15.63
CA HIS A 75 -6.21 -5.96 -16.43
C HIS A 75 -6.52 -5.05 -17.62
N ARG A 76 -6.40 -5.58 -18.84
CA ARG A 76 -6.66 -4.85 -20.10
C ARG A 76 -5.90 -3.52 -20.22
N GLY A 77 -4.70 -3.43 -19.63
CA GLY A 77 -3.84 -2.25 -19.66
C GLY A 77 -4.05 -1.29 -18.49
N TYR A 78 -4.99 -1.54 -17.59
CA TYR A 78 -5.22 -0.74 -16.39
C TYR A 78 -4.67 -1.43 -15.15
N VAL A 79 -4.05 -0.66 -14.29
CA VAL A 79 -3.43 -1.10 -13.03
C VAL A 79 -4.41 -0.88 -11.88
N SER A 80 -4.47 -1.85 -10.98
CA SER A 80 -5.04 -1.70 -9.63
C SER A 80 -4.00 -2.06 -8.59
N ASP A 81 -4.04 -1.42 -7.44
CA ASP A 81 -3.13 -1.61 -6.33
C ASP A 81 -3.89 -1.88 -5.03
N CYS A 82 -3.41 -2.84 -4.25
CA CYS A 82 -4.13 -3.27 -3.04
C CYS A 82 -3.20 -4.00 -2.07
N THR A 83 -3.19 -3.59 -0.82
CA THR A 83 -2.47 -4.29 0.26
C THR A 83 -3.44 -4.91 1.27
N ARG A 84 -3.14 -6.14 1.68
CA ARG A 84 -3.83 -6.87 2.76
C ARG A 84 -2.84 -7.50 3.73
N MET A 85 -3.29 -7.65 4.97
CA MET A 85 -2.53 -8.33 6.02
C MET A 85 -2.96 -9.78 6.18
N PHE A 86 -1.98 -10.63 6.46
CA PHE A 86 -2.16 -12.04 6.74
C PHE A 86 -1.36 -12.43 7.98
N CYS A 87 -1.81 -13.47 8.70
CA CYS A 87 -1.08 -14.02 9.83
C CYS A 87 -1.34 -15.53 9.97
N ALA A 88 -0.30 -16.31 10.09
CA ALA A 88 -0.41 -17.70 10.55
C ALA A 88 -0.68 -17.69 12.06
N GLY A 89 -1.76 -18.31 12.51
CA GLY A 89 -2.24 -18.17 13.88
C GLY A 89 -2.98 -16.85 14.10
N ARG A 90 -2.62 -16.13 15.17
CA ARG A 90 -3.25 -14.88 15.56
C ARG A 90 -2.23 -13.75 15.60
N LEU A 91 -2.58 -12.65 14.99
CA LEU A 91 -1.84 -11.39 15.11
C LEU A 91 -2.10 -10.81 16.51
N ASP A 92 -1.08 -10.22 17.13
CA ASP A 92 -1.24 -9.60 18.45
C ASP A 92 -2.16 -8.37 18.42
N GLU A 93 -2.76 -8.07 19.58
CA GLU A 93 -3.77 -6.98 19.69
C GLU A 93 -3.19 -5.60 19.34
N GLU A 94 -1.91 -5.36 19.63
CA GLU A 94 -1.24 -4.09 19.30
C GLU A 94 -1.11 -3.94 17.78
N SER A 95 -0.72 -4.99 17.09
CA SER A 95 -0.63 -5.01 15.63
C SER A 95 -1.99 -4.87 14.95
N VAL A 96 -3.04 -5.50 15.51
CA VAL A 96 -4.42 -5.31 15.04
C VAL A 96 -4.88 -3.87 15.26
N SER A 97 -4.55 -3.26 16.40
CA SER A 97 -4.85 -1.84 16.64
C SER A 97 -4.19 -0.92 15.62
N LYS A 98 -2.89 -1.13 15.34
CA LYS A 98 -2.16 -0.37 14.31
C LYS A 98 -2.80 -0.51 12.92
N LEU A 99 -3.27 -1.69 12.57
CA LEU A 99 -3.97 -1.92 11.29
C LEU A 99 -5.27 -1.11 11.22
N ASN A 100 -6.04 -1.07 12.30
CA ASN A 100 -7.26 -0.27 12.37
C ASN A 100 -6.96 1.23 12.29
N ASP A 101 -5.90 1.70 12.95
CA ASP A 101 -5.46 3.09 12.89
C ASP A 101 -5.05 3.48 11.45
N MET A 102 -4.36 2.60 10.72
CA MET A 102 -4.04 2.82 9.30
C MET A 102 -5.30 2.87 8.43
N ALA A 103 -6.30 2.05 8.72
CA ALA A 103 -7.58 2.11 8.03
C ALA A 103 -8.31 3.44 8.31
N GLU A 104 -8.27 3.96 9.54
CA GLU A 104 -8.87 5.25 9.91
C GLU A 104 -8.16 6.41 9.18
N ILE A 105 -6.83 6.39 9.10
CA ILE A 105 -6.06 7.37 8.33
C ILE A 105 -6.45 7.31 6.85
N ARG A 106 -6.50 6.11 6.26
CA ARG A 106 -6.94 5.91 4.87
C ARG A 106 -8.32 6.53 4.63
N ASP A 107 -9.28 6.22 5.48
CA ASP A 107 -10.67 6.67 5.31
C ASP A 107 -10.79 8.20 5.44
N SER A 108 -9.98 8.83 6.29
CA SER A 108 -9.91 10.29 6.42
C SER A 108 -9.31 10.95 5.17
N VAL A 109 -8.27 10.35 4.59
CA VAL A 109 -7.68 10.77 3.31
C VAL A 109 -8.69 10.62 2.17
N VAL A 110 -9.41 9.49 2.12
CA VAL A 110 -10.50 9.23 1.15
C VAL A 110 -11.58 10.31 1.26
N ALA A 111 -12.01 10.64 2.47
CA ALA A 111 -13.04 11.66 2.69
C ALA A 111 -12.56 13.05 2.21
N SER A 112 -11.30 13.40 2.42
CA SER A 112 -10.70 14.64 1.94
C SER A 112 -10.73 14.73 0.41
N LEU A 113 -10.21 13.71 -0.27
CA LEU A 113 -10.21 13.65 -1.74
C LEU A 113 -11.63 13.63 -2.34
N GLY A 114 -12.56 12.97 -1.65
CA GLY A 114 -13.97 12.94 -2.06
C GLY A 114 -14.64 14.32 -2.05
N ARG A 115 -14.23 15.21 -1.16
CA ARG A 115 -14.66 16.61 -1.13
C ARG A 115 -14.00 17.49 -2.21
N GLY A 116 -13.01 16.96 -2.92
CA GLY A 116 -12.27 17.71 -3.95
C GLY A 116 -11.13 18.54 -3.38
N GLU A 117 -10.65 18.22 -2.22
CA GLU A 117 -9.48 18.89 -1.65
C GLU A 117 -8.20 18.49 -2.40
N TYR A 118 -7.16 19.32 -2.29
CA TYR A 118 -5.86 19.03 -2.90
C TYR A 118 -5.20 17.79 -2.26
N CYS A 119 -4.39 17.09 -3.03
CA CYS A 119 -3.62 15.95 -2.53
C CYS A 119 -2.66 16.34 -1.40
N SER A 120 -2.13 17.57 -1.40
CA SER A 120 -1.35 18.13 -0.27
C SER A 120 -2.17 18.29 1.00
N GLU A 121 -3.45 18.64 0.90
CA GLU A 121 -4.34 18.71 2.07
C GLU A 121 -4.67 17.31 2.61
N ALA A 122 -4.95 16.36 1.73
CA ALA A 122 -5.15 14.96 2.10
C ALA A 122 -3.90 14.38 2.80
N TRP A 123 -2.70 14.69 2.30
CA TRP A 123 -1.43 14.37 2.97
C TRP A 123 -1.35 14.99 4.38
N ARG A 124 -1.66 16.29 4.51
CA ARG A 124 -1.61 17.00 5.80
C ARG A 124 -2.55 16.36 6.82
N ILE A 125 -3.77 15.98 6.42
CA ILE A 125 -4.74 15.31 7.27
C ILE A 125 -4.19 13.96 7.75
N GLY A 126 -3.77 13.09 6.84
CA GLY A 126 -3.27 11.76 7.19
C GLY A 126 -2.00 11.80 8.03
N SER A 127 -1.08 12.73 7.72
CA SER A 127 0.17 12.90 8.48
C SER A 127 -0.08 13.44 9.89
N ALA A 128 -1.02 14.38 10.06
CA ALA A 128 -1.40 14.91 11.38
C ALA A 128 -2.04 13.81 12.24
N MET A 129 -2.93 13.00 11.68
CA MET A 129 -3.53 11.87 12.40
C MET A 129 -2.45 10.86 12.82
N ALA A 130 -1.53 10.52 11.94
CA ALA A 130 -0.42 9.64 12.27
C ALA A 130 0.49 10.21 13.37
N GLU A 131 0.69 11.53 13.41
CA GLU A 131 1.43 12.21 14.48
C GLU A 131 0.68 12.13 15.81
N GLU A 132 -0.63 12.41 15.84
CA GLU A 132 -1.47 12.31 17.02
C GLU A 132 -1.52 10.89 17.59
N MET A 133 -1.52 9.87 16.73
CA MET A 133 -1.46 8.45 17.07
C MET A 133 -0.05 7.96 17.44
N GLY A 134 0.98 8.81 17.30
CA GLY A 134 2.38 8.49 17.65
C GLY A 134 3.17 7.74 16.58
N TYR A 135 2.72 7.75 15.34
CA TYR A 135 3.31 6.99 14.23
C TYR A 135 4.32 7.76 13.36
N SER A 136 4.62 9.04 13.64
CA SER A 136 5.47 9.89 12.78
C SER A 136 6.79 9.27 12.34
N LYS A 137 7.40 8.43 13.20
CA LYS A 137 8.69 7.77 12.91
C LYS A 137 8.56 6.43 12.18
N HIS A 138 7.34 5.98 11.99
CA HIS A 138 7.05 4.66 11.43
C HIS A 138 6.14 4.73 10.20
N LEU A 139 5.51 5.88 9.97
CA LEU A 139 4.62 6.09 8.83
C LEU A 139 5.41 5.99 7.52
N MET A 140 4.98 5.10 6.65
CA MET A 140 5.55 4.87 5.32
C MET A 140 7.05 4.53 5.30
N GLY A 141 7.56 3.94 6.36
CA GLY A 141 8.96 3.54 6.49
C GLY A 141 9.57 3.93 7.84
N MET A 142 10.86 3.65 8.01
CA MET A 142 11.66 4.09 9.16
C MET A 142 12.73 5.09 8.70
N PRO A 143 13.04 6.13 9.49
CA PRO A 143 14.10 7.07 9.13
C PRO A 143 15.45 6.35 8.90
N PRO A 144 16.23 6.73 7.87
CA PRO A 144 15.97 7.84 6.94
C PRO A 144 15.17 7.45 5.66
N GLU A 145 14.71 6.22 5.52
CA GLU A 145 14.12 5.66 4.30
C GLU A 145 12.57 5.75 4.28
N GLN A 146 11.98 6.71 4.97
CA GLN A 146 10.54 6.92 4.90
C GLN A 146 10.11 7.43 3.52
N ALA A 147 9.11 6.82 2.93
CA ALA A 147 8.42 7.37 1.77
C ALA A 147 7.61 8.61 2.16
N VAL A 148 7.63 9.64 1.31
CA VAL A 148 7.05 10.96 1.61
C VAL A 148 5.68 11.16 0.94
N PHE A 149 4.89 10.12 0.86
CA PHE A 149 3.54 10.12 0.29
C PHE A 149 2.64 9.13 1.05
N LEU A 150 1.32 9.27 0.91
CA LEU A 150 0.31 8.33 1.44
C LEU A 150 -0.50 7.64 0.33
N GLY A 151 -0.17 7.89 -0.92
CA GLY A 151 -0.85 7.32 -2.06
C GLY A 151 -0.48 8.02 -3.35
N HIS A 152 -0.84 7.40 -4.46
CA HIS A 152 -0.55 7.86 -5.81
C HIS A 152 -1.68 7.49 -6.77
N SER A 153 -1.85 8.26 -7.84
CA SER A 153 -2.76 7.84 -8.89
C SER A 153 -2.25 6.56 -9.55
N VAL A 154 -3.19 5.72 -9.94
CA VAL A 154 -2.94 4.50 -10.73
C VAL A 154 -3.80 4.55 -12.00
N GLY A 155 -3.33 3.95 -13.08
CA GLY A 155 -4.08 3.95 -14.32
C GLY A 155 -3.42 3.06 -15.36
N LEU A 156 -2.72 3.64 -16.32
CA LEU A 156 -1.89 2.91 -17.30
C LEU A 156 -0.49 2.60 -16.75
N GLU A 157 -0.09 3.30 -15.72
CA GLU A 157 1.13 3.11 -14.97
C GLU A 157 0.82 2.92 -13.48
N LEU A 158 1.73 2.32 -12.72
CA LEU A 158 1.53 2.05 -11.30
C LEU A 158 1.48 3.33 -10.47
N ASP A 159 2.39 4.27 -10.74
CA ASP A 159 2.59 5.49 -9.95
C ASP A 159 2.35 6.76 -10.79
N GLU A 160 1.12 7.01 -11.13
CA GLU A 160 0.75 8.22 -11.87
C GLU A 160 0.62 9.47 -10.96
N THR A 161 0.48 10.64 -11.56
CA THR A 161 0.14 11.87 -10.84
C THR A 161 -1.37 12.17 -10.97
N PRO A 162 -1.99 12.79 -9.94
CA PRO A 162 -1.42 13.39 -8.74
C PRO A 162 -0.98 12.35 -7.68
N VAL A 163 -0.15 12.80 -6.71
CA VAL A 163 0.36 12.02 -5.58
C VAL A 163 -0.10 12.68 -4.29
N ILE A 164 -0.49 11.90 -3.30
CA ILE A 164 -0.83 12.39 -1.95
C ILE A 164 0.48 12.65 -1.19
N ALA A 165 1.01 13.87 -1.33
CA ALA A 165 2.30 14.26 -0.76
C ALA A 165 2.30 15.75 -0.40
N ASP A 166 3.26 16.18 0.46
CA ASP A 166 3.46 17.58 0.78
C ASP A 166 3.67 18.43 -0.49
N ARG A 167 3.06 19.61 -0.52
CA ARG A 167 3.14 20.58 -1.62
C ARG A 167 2.64 20.08 -2.99
N PHE A 168 1.90 18.99 -3.02
CA PHE A 168 1.27 18.53 -4.25
C PHE A 168 -0.13 19.13 -4.37
N ASP A 169 -0.19 20.44 -4.70
CA ASP A 169 -1.40 21.25 -4.75
C ASP A 169 -2.19 20.98 -6.02
N ARG A 170 -2.69 19.76 -6.15
CA ARG A 170 -3.54 19.29 -7.26
C ARG A 170 -4.69 18.45 -6.71
N GLU A 171 -5.85 18.61 -7.34
CA GLU A 171 -6.99 17.73 -7.12
C GLU A 171 -6.82 16.42 -7.88
N LEU A 172 -7.38 15.34 -7.32
CA LEU A 172 -7.70 14.16 -8.11
C LEU A 172 -8.91 14.50 -9.01
N PRO A 173 -8.80 14.41 -10.33
CA PRO A 173 -9.94 14.73 -11.21
C PRO A 173 -11.08 13.71 -11.05
N ILE A 174 -12.32 14.12 -11.30
CA ILE A 174 -13.45 13.19 -11.41
C ILE A 174 -13.15 12.16 -12.52
N GLY A 175 -13.33 10.88 -12.21
CA GLY A 175 -12.93 9.77 -13.07
C GLY A 175 -11.47 9.32 -12.88
N GLY A 176 -10.67 10.07 -12.14
CA GLY A 176 -9.32 9.64 -11.74
C GLY A 176 -9.35 8.56 -10.65
N THR A 177 -8.32 7.72 -10.64
CA THR A 177 -8.13 6.65 -9.66
C THR A 177 -6.89 6.88 -8.81
N MET A 178 -6.95 6.49 -7.54
CA MET A 178 -5.94 6.73 -6.52
C MET A 178 -5.78 5.50 -5.64
N ALA A 179 -4.57 4.96 -5.52
CA ALA A 179 -4.19 4.04 -4.47
C ALA A 179 -3.87 4.83 -3.20
N ILE A 180 -4.45 4.45 -2.06
CA ILE A 180 -4.28 5.11 -0.75
C ILE A 180 -3.81 4.06 0.23
N GLU A 181 -2.57 4.23 0.74
CA GLU A 181 -1.76 3.13 1.26
C GLU A 181 -1.05 3.39 2.60
N PRO A 182 -1.66 3.95 3.62
CA PRO A 182 -0.97 4.17 4.88
C PRO A 182 -0.46 2.86 5.48
N LYS A 183 0.83 2.83 5.78
CA LYS A 183 1.55 1.69 6.36
C LYS A 183 2.47 2.18 7.47
N VAL A 184 2.62 1.40 8.53
CA VAL A 184 3.62 1.64 9.59
C VAL A 184 4.64 0.53 9.60
N ILE A 185 5.92 0.91 9.72
CA ILE A 185 7.05 0.00 9.59
C ILE A 185 7.83 -0.04 10.91
N TYR A 186 8.06 -1.23 11.41
CA TYR A 186 8.86 -1.53 12.60
C TYR A 186 9.90 -2.61 12.30
N ASP A 187 10.90 -2.77 13.13
CA ASP A 187 11.88 -3.86 13.02
C ASP A 187 11.22 -5.26 12.98
N SER A 188 10.03 -5.38 13.57
CA SER A 188 9.24 -6.60 13.58
C SER A 188 8.46 -6.87 12.29
N GLY A 189 8.30 -5.88 11.43
CA GLY A 189 7.57 -6.00 10.16
C GLY A 189 6.77 -4.76 9.80
N ALA A 190 5.99 -4.87 8.74
CA ALA A 190 5.10 -3.83 8.24
C ALA A 190 3.64 -4.16 8.57
N ILE A 191 2.86 -3.14 8.91
CA ILE A 191 1.42 -3.23 9.13
C ILE A 191 0.76 -2.07 8.39
N GLY A 192 -0.27 -2.37 7.61
CA GLY A 192 -0.99 -1.35 6.88
C GLY A 192 -2.04 -1.90 5.94
N THR A 193 -2.65 -1.01 5.19
CA THR A 193 -3.70 -1.32 4.23
C THR A 193 -3.54 -0.46 3.00
N GLU A 194 -4.12 -0.89 1.92
CA GLU A 194 -4.19 -0.13 0.68
C GLU A 194 -5.40 -0.53 -0.13
N ASP A 195 -6.05 0.44 -0.71
CA ASP A 195 -7.09 0.23 -1.70
C ASP A 195 -7.02 1.27 -2.81
N THR A 196 -7.39 0.87 -4.02
CA THR A 196 -7.63 1.76 -5.15
C THR A 196 -9.04 2.31 -5.10
N PHE A 197 -9.15 3.63 -5.18
CA PHE A 197 -10.42 4.36 -5.19
C PHE A 197 -10.58 5.14 -6.50
N ALA A 198 -11.82 5.25 -6.99
CA ALA A 198 -12.18 6.15 -8.07
C ALA A 198 -12.88 7.39 -7.52
N ARG A 199 -12.51 8.59 -7.99
CA ARG A 199 -13.26 9.82 -7.69
C ARG A 199 -14.48 9.92 -8.58
N THR A 200 -15.66 10.01 -7.97
CA THR A 200 -16.95 10.22 -8.63
C THR A 200 -17.49 11.62 -8.33
N SER A 201 -18.65 11.98 -8.90
CA SER A 201 -19.37 13.22 -8.52
C SER A 201 -19.86 13.20 -7.07
N ASP A 202 -20.05 12.02 -6.49
CA ASP A 202 -20.66 11.83 -5.19
C ASP A 202 -19.62 11.52 -4.07
N GLY A 203 -18.33 11.47 -4.43
CA GLY A 203 -17.23 11.18 -3.50
C GLY A 203 -16.23 10.19 -4.08
N MET A 204 -15.71 9.31 -3.23
CA MET A 204 -14.77 8.25 -3.62
C MET A 204 -15.45 6.89 -3.55
N GLU A 205 -15.25 6.08 -4.58
CA GLU A 205 -15.71 4.68 -4.67
C GLU A 205 -14.51 3.73 -4.57
N CYS A 206 -14.56 2.76 -3.64
CA CYS A 206 -13.52 1.75 -3.51
C CYS A 206 -13.66 0.68 -4.61
N LEU A 207 -12.59 0.44 -5.35
CA LEU A 207 -12.56 -0.51 -6.47
C LEU A 207 -11.97 -1.88 -6.11
N THR A 208 -11.24 -1.99 -4.99
CA THR A 208 -10.49 -3.21 -4.62
C THR A 208 -11.04 -3.93 -3.41
N MET A 209 -11.98 -3.35 -2.70
CA MET A 209 -12.65 -3.97 -1.55
C MET A 209 -13.81 -4.83 -2.03
N GLY A 210 -13.68 -6.15 -1.94
CA GLY A 210 -14.81 -7.07 -2.10
C GLY A 210 -15.50 -7.33 -0.75
N ASP A 211 -16.78 -7.69 -0.77
CA ASP A 211 -17.58 -7.98 0.43
C ASP A 211 -17.00 -9.09 1.33
N SER A 212 -16.13 -9.94 0.77
CA SER A 212 -15.48 -11.06 1.45
C SER A 212 -14.06 -10.79 1.94
N TRP A 213 -13.51 -9.59 1.68
CA TRP A 213 -12.10 -9.27 1.95
C TRP A 213 -11.96 -8.29 3.11
N GLY A 214 -11.72 -8.82 4.31
CA GLY A 214 -11.29 -8.01 5.46
C GLY A 214 -9.86 -7.48 5.29
N LEU A 215 -9.46 -6.57 6.18
CA LEU A 215 -8.09 -6.03 6.22
C LEU A 215 -7.05 -7.08 6.64
N LEU A 216 -7.46 -8.04 7.46
CA LEU A 216 -6.63 -9.11 8.01
C LEU A 216 -7.28 -10.48 7.76
N THR A 217 -6.47 -11.41 7.29
CA THR A 217 -6.82 -12.83 7.20
C THR A 217 -5.88 -13.65 8.08
N GLU A 218 -6.45 -14.39 9.02
CA GLU A 218 -5.74 -15.32 9.90
C GLU A 218 -6.10 -16.75 9.52
N TRP A 219 -5.11 -17.67 9.62
CA TRP A 219 -5.34 -19.09 9.34
C TRP A 219 -4.65 -19.98 10.39
N ASP A 220 -5.20 -21.16 10.61
CA ASP A 220 -4.61 -22.16 11.47
C ASP A 220 -3.29 -22.66 10.86
N ALA A 221 -2.21 -22.70 11.68
CA ALA A 221 -0.84 -23.03 11.27
C ALA A 221 -0.41 -24.40 11.78
#